data_8abf4535280530cc0c6438b8e8803e89
#
_entry.id   8abf4535280530cc0c6438b8e8803e89
#
_cell.length_a   1.000
_cell.length_b   1.000
_cell.length_c   1.000
_cell.angle_alpha   90.00
_cell.angle_beta   90.00
_cell.angle_gamma   90.00
#
_symmetry.space_group_name_H-M   'P 1'
#
loop_
_entity.id
_entity.type
_entity.pdbx_description
1 polymer ?
#
loop_
_entity_poly.entity_id
_entity_poly.type
_entity_poly.pdbx_seq_one_letter_code
_entity_poly.pdbx_strand_id
1 'polypeptide(L)'
;MKKMMGIVALSMMLFACGGNKNEEATDTTATVVEEVVAPELQMGEYKATFPMADKGTAEEATLIIKEGNLCDYKTSTEDLKDVPYTFAEGKLTFADKAFEVENGMIYMLDQDGKRANVEGSQEYIFMLVPAEAPAEAPAEAAPAK
;
A
#
# COMPACT_ATOMS: atom_id res chain seq x y z
N MET A 1 9.09 -41.02 -12.89
CA MET A 1 9.66 -41.82 -11.79
C MET A 1 10.64 -40.97 -11.04
N LYS A 2 10.43 -40.85 -9.79
CA LYS A 2 11.21 -40.58 -8.57
C LYS A 2 10.63 -39.46 -7.74
N LYS A 3 9.86 -39.91 -6.79
CA LYS A 3 9.40 -39.20 -5.60
C LYS A 3 10.61 -38.90 -4.71
N MET A 4 10.70 -37.69 -4.16
CA MET A 4 11.43 -37.46 -2.93
C MET A 4 10.55 -36.69 -1.93
N MET A 5 10.06 -37.43 -0.97
CA MET A 5 9.54 -36.98 0.31
C MET A 5 10.71 -36.42 1.15
N GLY A 6 10.60 -35.20 1.58
CA GLY A 6 11.43 -34.61 2.63
C GLY A 6 10.56 -34.25 3.84
N ILE A 7 10.57 -35.11 4.81
CA ILE A 7 10.02 -34.90 6.16
C ILE A 7 11.00 -34.01 6.90
N VAL A 8 10.53 -32.83 7.35
CA VAL A 8 11.27 -32.02 8.31
C VAL A 8 10.54 -32.04 9.63
N ALA A 9 11.24 -32.59 10.58
CA ALA A 9 10.82 -32.86 11.94
C ALA A 9 10.57 -31.56 12.72
N LEU A 10 9.47 -31.62 13.43
CA LEU A 10 9.02 -30.70 14.46
C LEU A 10 9.92 -30.85 15.71
N SER A 11 10.70 -29.85 16.05
CA SER A 11 11.43 -29.78 17.32
C SER A 11 10.66 -28.86 18.27
N MET A 12 9.83 -29.45 19.12
CA MET A 12 9.33 -28.83 20.34
C MET A 12 10.45 -28.76 21.36
N MET A 13 10.90 -27.58 21.73
CA MET A 13 11.64 -27.38 22.98
C MET A 13 10.72 -26.74 24.00
N LEU A 14 10.24 -27.59 24.88
CA LEU A 14 9.69 -27.21 26.17
C LEU A 14 10.87 -26.76 27.07
N PHE A 15 10.90 -25.47 27.37
CA PHE A 15 11.68 -25.01 28.51
C PHE A 15 10.77 -24.89 29.73
N ALA A 16 10.92 -25.83 30.62
CA ALA A 16 10.28 -25.83 31.92
C ALA A 16 10.93 -24.79 32.84
N CYS A 17 10.07 -24.09 33.50
CA CYS A 17 10.25 -23.21 34.62
C CYS A 17 11.10 -23.82 35.73
N GLY A 18 12.07 -23.07 36.22
CA GLY A 18 12.72 -23.34 37.51
C GLY A 18 13.06 -21.97 38.11
N GLY A 19 12.29 -21.59 39.11
CA GLY A 19 12.49 -20.34 39.83
C GLY A 19 13.76 -20.35 40.70
N ASN A 20 14.41 -19.21 40.80
CA ASN A 20 14.90 -18.71 42.07
C ASN A 20 15.22 -17.21 42.00
N LYS A 21 14.90 -16.53 43.10
CA LYS A 21 15.19 -15.15 43.42
C LYS A 21 16.69 -14.87 43.33
N ASN A 22 17.07 -13.77 42.68
CA ASN A 22 17.80 -12.64 43.25
C ASN A 22 18.19 -11.65 42.18
N GLU A 23 17.73 -10.43 42.37
CA GLU A 23 18.39 -9.14 42.33
C GLU A 23 19.27 -8.79 41.14
N GLU A 24 18.87 -7.67 40.54
CA GLU A 24 19.71 -6.67 39.89
C GLU A 24 20.39 -7.11 38.60
N ALA A 25 19.61 -7.00 37.50
CA ALA A 25 20.15 -6.59 36.25
C ALA A 25 19.11 -5.71 35.58
N THR A 26 19.23 -4.43 35.76
CA THR A 26 18.68 -3.42 34.89
C THR A 26 19.38 -3.54 33.54
N ASP A 27 18.93 -4.47 32.72
CA ASP A 27 19.22 -4.49 31.31
C ASP A 27 17.88 -4.53 30.60
N THR A 28 17.23 -3.38 30.58
CA THR A 28 16.15 -3.08 29.67
C THR A 28 16.77 -2.80 28.32
N THR A 29 17.26 -3.82 27.67
CA THR A 29 17.31 -3.82 26.24
C THR A 29 15.85 -3.90 25.82
N ALA A 30 15.20 -2.75 25.73
CA ALA A 30 13.97 -2.62 25.00
C ALA A 30 14.33 -3.02 23.58
N THR A 31 14.13 -4.27 23.25
CA THR A 31 13.94 -4.69 21.90
C THR A 31 12.69 -3.93 21.47
N VAL A 32 12.88 -2.83 20.81
CA VAL A 32 11.83 -2.21 20.02
C VAL A 32 11.53 -3.29 19.00
N VAL A 33 10.56 -4.12 19.31
CA VAL A 33 9.89 -4.90 18.30
C VAL A 33 9.25 -3.81 17.46
N GLU A 34 9.92 -3.42 16.41
CA GLU A 34 9.32 -2.72 15.30
C GLU A 34 8.19 -3.65 14.89
N GLU A 35 7.00 -3.35 15.37
CA GLU A 35 5.80 -3.99 14.90
C GLU A 35 5.78 -3.72 13.40
N VAL A 36 6.20 -4.70 12.63
CA VAL A 36 6.08 -4.66 11.18
C VAL A 36 4.58 -4.69 10.92
N VAL A 37 4.01 -3.50 10.91
CA VAL A 37 2.61 -3.32 10.51
C VAL A 37 2.54 -3.87 9.11
N ALA A 38 1.83 -4.98 8.95
CA ALA A 38 1.61 -5.56 7.63
C ALA A 38 1.06 -4.45 6.72
N PRO A 39 1.59 -4.28 5.51
CA PRO A 39 1.12 -3.25 4.61
C PRO A 39 -0.38 -3.46 4.39
N GLU A 40 -1.17 -2.48 4.80
CA GLU A 40 -2.62 -2.50 4.68
C GLU A 40 -3.04 -1.60 3.52
N LEU A 41 -3.78 -2.18 2.58
CA LEU A 41 -4.36 -1.44 1.48
C LEU A 41 -5.70 -0.85 1.93
N GLN A 42 -5.78 0.46 2.04
CA GLN A 42 -7.01 1.14 2.41
C GLN A 42 -7.91 1.35 1.19
N MET A 43 -9.22 1.23 1.38
CA MET A 43 -10.19 1.63 0.36
C MET A 43 -10.25 3.16 0.26
N GLY A 44 -10.40 3.66 -0.94
CA GLY A 44 -10.50 5.09 -1.20
C GLY A 44 -9.86 5.52 -2.50
N GLU A 45 -9.85 6.82 -2.72
CA GLU A 45 -9.26 7.45 -3.89
C GLU A 45 -7.80 7.83 -3.60
N TYR A 46 -6.91 7.40 -4.46
CA TYR A 46 -5.49 7.73 -4.43
C TYR A 46 -5.12 8.53 -5.67
N LYS A 47 -4.30 9.54 -5.50
CA LYS A 47 -3.80 10.40 -6.58
C LYS A 47 -2.30 10.40 -6.64
N ALA A 48 -1.77 10.35 -7.86
CA ALA A 48 -0.36 10.46 -8.16
C ALA A 48 -0.13 11.47 -9.28
N THR A 49 1.09 11.94 -9.37
CA THR A 49 1.55 12.81 -10.45
C THR A 49 2.57 12.07 -11.28
N PHE A 50 2.36 12.03 -12.60
CA PHE A 50 3.30 11.44 -13.53
C PHE A 50 4.02 12.53 -14.32
N PRO A 51 5.36 12.50 -14.44
CA PRO A 51 6.08 13.44 -15.28
C PRO A 51 5.79 13.14 -16.76
N MET A 52 5.36 14.13 -17.52
CA MET A 52 5.27 14.02 -18.96
C MET A 52 6.56 14.50 -19.61
N ALA A 53 7.28 13.59 -20.24
CA ALA A 53 8.58 13.87 -20.87
C ALA A 53 8.53 14.95 -21.97
N ASP A 54 7.38 15.09 -22.64
CA ASP A 54 7.30 15.90 -23.85
C ASP A 54 6.69 17.31 -23.66
N LYS A 55 6.12 17.62 -22.50
CA LYS A 55 5.35 18.86 -22.33
C LYS A 55 5.70 19.69 -21.10
N GLY A 56 6.60 19.23 -20.25
CA GLY A 56 6.91 19.92 -18.98
C GLY A 56 5.69 20.09 -18.05
N THR A 57 4.60 19.39 -18.32
CA THR A 57 3.38 19.35 -17.52
C THR A 57 3.27 18.00 -16.87
N ALA A 58 2.91 17.98 -15.59
CA ALA A 58 2.63 16.74 -14.89
C ALA A 58 1.22 16.24 -15.24
N GLU A 59 1.08 14.93 -15.38
CA GLU A 59 -0.20 14.26 -15.55
C GLU A 59 -0.71 13.76 -14.21
N GLU A 60 -1.98 13.96 -13.91
CA GLU A 60 -2.62 13.40 -12.74
C GLU A 60 -3.14 11.99 -13.04
N ALA A 61 -2.75 11.03 -12.21
CA ALA A 61 -3.28 9.67 -12.23
C ALA A 61 -4.13 9.43 -10.99
N THR A 62 -5.26 8.76 -11.17
CA THR A 62 -6.19 8.41 -10.09
C THR A 62 -6.33 6.90 -10.01
N LEU A 63 -6.24 6.36 -8.80
CA LEU A 63 -6.50 4.96 -8.48
C LEU A 63 -7.55 4.91 -7.37
N ILE A 64 -8.67 4.24 -7.60
CA ILE A 64 -9.73 4.08 -6.60
C ILE A 64 -9.80 2.61 -6.20
N ILE A 65 -9.57 2.34 -4.94
CA ILE A 65 -9.69 0.99 -4.36
C ILE A 65 -11.11 0.84 -3.81
N LYS A 66 -11.80 -0.16 -4.33
CA LYS A 66 -13.21 -0.47 -4.03
C LYS A 66 -13.35 -1.78 -3.26
N GLU A 67 -14.53 -1.99 -2.72
CA GLU A 67 -14.92 -3.29 -2.14
C GLU A 67 -14.94 -4.40 -3.20
N GLY A 68 -14.77 -5.65 -2.77
CA GLY A 68 -14.82 -6.81 -3.65
C GLY A 68 -13.58 -6.99 -4.52
N ASN A 69 -12.43 -6.44 -4.12
CA ASN A 69 -11.18 -6.51 -4.86
C ASN A 69 -11.28 -5.89 -6.27
N LEU A 70 -12.03 -4.82 -6.40
CA LEU A 70 -12.18 -4.05 -7.62
C LEU A 70 -11.48 -2.70 -7.49
N CYS A 71 -10.90 -2.22 -8.57
CA CYS A 71 -10.33 -0.87 -8.63
C CYS A 71 -10.67 -0.16 -9.93
N ASP A 72 -10.65 1.16 -9.87
CA ASP A 72 -10.65 2.01 -11.06
C ASP A 72 -9.27 2.65 -11.19
N TYR A 73 -8.78 2.74 -12.40
CA TYR A 73 -7.53 3.41 -12.69
C TYR A 73 -7.70 4.37 -13.88
N LYS A 74 -7.32 5.61 -13.67
CA LYS A 74 -7.50 6.65 -14.67
C LYS A 74 -6.23 7.50 -14.82
N THR A 75 -5.82 7.66 -16.06
CA THR A 75 -4.80 8.61 -16.51
C THR A 75 -5.35 9.40 -17.72
N SER A 76 -4.55 10.23 -18.36
CA SER A 76 -4.96 10.90 -19.60
C SER A 76 -5.15 9.94 -20.77
N THR A 77 -4.51 8.77 -20.71
CA THR A 77 -4.49 7.78 -21.80
C THR A 77 -5.27 6.51 -21.52
N GLU A 78 -5.57 6.24 -20.25
CA GLU A 78 -6.28 5.03 -19.80
C GLU A 78 -7.44 5.39 -18.87
N ASP A 79 -8.55 4.70 -19.03
CA ASP A 79 -9.71 4.76 -18.14
C ASP A 79 -10.22 3.33 -17.90
N LEU A 80 -9.74 2.70 -16.84
CA LEU A 80 -10.09 1.34 -16.44
C LEU A 80 -11.09 1.42 -15.28
N LYS A 81 -12.20 0.71 -15.37
CA LYS A 81 -13.24 0.67 -14.35
C LYS A 81 -13.55 -0.74 -13.92
N ASP A 82 -13.80 -0.91 -12.62
CA ASP A 82 -14.18 -2.18 -12.02
C ASP A 82 -13.24 -3.34 -12.40
N VAL A 83 -11.93 -3.05 -12.44
CA VAL A 83 -10.91 -4.04 -12.74
C VAL A 83 -10.58 -4.85 -11.49
N PRO A 84 -10.60 -6.18 -11.54
CA PRO A 84 -10.20 -6.98 -10.40
C PRO A 84 -8.71 -6.80 -10.10
N TYR A 85 -8.40 -6.61 -8.82
CA TYR A 85 -7.02 -6.55 -8.35
C TYR A 85 -6.69 -7.72 -7.42
N THR A 86 -5.41 -7.99 -7.31
CA THR A 86 -4.85 -8.90 -6.31
C THR A 86 -3.94 -8.11 -5.37
N PHE A 87 -4.11 -8.30 -4.07
CA PHE A 87 -3.24 -7.71 -3.07
C PHE A 87 -2.66 -8.81 -2.18
N ALA A 88 -1.36 -8.99 -2.21
CA ALA A 88 -0.65 -9.96 -1.41
C ALA A 88 0.76 -9.47 -1.10
N GLU A 89 1.23 -9.67 0.11
CA GLU A 89 2.59 -9.35 0.56
C GLU A 89 3.01 -7.89 0.26
N GLY A 90 2.07 -6.95 0.40
CA GLY A 90 2.33 -5.55 0.10
C GLY A 90 2.39 -5.19 -1.38
N LYS A 91 2.04 -6.13 -2.26
CA LYS A 91 1.97 -5.88 -3.71
C LYS A 91 0.52 -5.85 -4.17
N LEU A 92 0.17 -4.80 -4.87
CA LEU A 92 -1.09 -4.63 -5.56
C LEU A 92 -0.87 -4.82 -7.06
N THR A 93 -1.63 -5.71 -7.69
CA THR A 93 -1.56 -5.96 -9.13
C THR A 93 -2.94 -5.96 -9.76
N PHE A 94 -3.08 -5.30 -10.89
CA PHE A 94 -4.28 -5.34 -11.72
C PHE A 94 -3.92 -5.08 -13.19
N ALA A 95 -4.64 -5.69 -14.10
CA ALA A 95 -4.32 -5.69 -15.53
C ALA A 95 -2.85 -6.08 -15.76
N ASP A 96 -2.07 -5.20 -16.34
CA ASP A 96 -0.63 -5.36 -16.60
C ASP A 96 0.26 -4.51 -15.68
N LYS A 97 -0.33 -3.97 -14.60
CA LYS A 97 0.33 -3.01 -13.70
C LYS A 97 0.61 -3.65 -12.35
N ALA A 98 1.75 -3.29 -11.77
CA ALA A 98 2.16 -3.71 -10.44
C ALA A 98 2.54 -2.49 -9.59
N PHE A 99 2.19 -2.58 -8.32
CA PHE A 99 2.45 -1.53 -7.33
C PHE A 99 2.93 -2.15 -6.03
N GLU A 100 3.71 -1.42 -5.28
CA GLU A 100 4.10 -1.75 -3.91
C GLU A 100 3.35 -0.83 -2.94
N VAL A 101 2.77 -1.40 -1.89
CA VAL A 101 2.06 -0.65 -0.85
C VAL A 101 2.92 -0.61 0.40
N GLU A 102 3.24 0.58 0.86
CA GLU A 102 4.03 0.80 2.06
C GLU A 102 3.56 2.07 2.77
N ASN A 103 3.35 1.98 4.08
CA ASN A 103 2.94 3.13 4.91
C ASN A 103 1.72 3.92 4.40
N GLY A 104 0.73 3.23 3.80
CA GLY A 104 -0.47 3.85 3.25
C GLY A 104 -0.27 4.56 1.91
N MET A 105 0.92 4.48 1.33
CA MET A 105 1.24 4.97 0.00
C MET A 105 1.36 3.80 -0.98
N ILE A 106 1.03 4.06 -2.24
CA ILE A 106 1.10 3.07 -3.30
C ILE A 106 2.13 3.53 -4.33
N TYR A 107 3.21 2.77 -4.47
CA TYR A 107 4.32 3.06 -5.37
C TYR A 107 4.17 2.29 -6.66
N MET A 108 4.15 2.96 -7.81
CA MET A 108 4.15 2.28 -9.09
C MET A 108 5.48 1.55 -9.30
N LEU A 109 5.40 0.30 -9.76
CA LEU A 109 6.58 -0.50 -10.12
C LEU A 109 6.80 -0.45 -11.63
N ASP A 110 8.06 -0.45 -12.03
CA ASP A 110 8.47 -0.61 -13.41
C ASP A 110 8.43 -2.09 -13.86
N GLN A 111 8.83 -2.35 -15.09
CA GLN A 111 8.87 -3.70 -15.65
C GLN A 111 9.87 -4.64 -14.95
N ASP A 112 10.86 -4.09 -14.28
CA ASP A 112 11.84 -4.80 -13.48
C ASP A 112 11.39 -5.04 -12.03
N GLY A 113 10.19 -4.57 -11.67
CA GLY A 113 9.63 -4.67 -10.32
C GLY A 113 10.25 -3.71 -9.32
N LYS A 114 10.89 -2.65 -9.81
CA LYS A 114 11.44 -1.57 -8.99
C LYS A 114 10.47 -0.40 -8.97
N ARG A 115 10.55 0.43 -7.93
CA ARG A 115 9.76 1.66 -7.86
C ARG A 115 10.12 2.58 -9.03
N ALA A 116 9.11 3.03 -9.76
CA ALA A 116 9.27 3.92 -10.92
C ALA A 116 9.70 5.34 -10.50
N ASN A 117 9.45 5.73 -9.24
CA ASN A 117 9.85 7.03 -8.74
C ASN A 117 11.37 7.14 -8.58
N VAL A 118 11.90 8.30 -8.94
CA VAL A 118 13.31 8.66 -8.65
C VAL A 118 13.42 9.02 -7.16
N GLU A 119 14.48 8.60 -6.52
CA GLU A 119 14.76 8.87 -5.12
C GLU A 119 14.63 10.37 -4.81
N GLY A 120 13.74 10.72 -3.87
CA GLY A 120 13.44 12.11 -3.52
C GLY A 120 12.32 12.77 -4.36
N SER A 121 11.77 12.09 -5.37
CA SER A 121 10.61 12.54 -6.14
C SER A 121 9.32 11.96 -5.57
N GLN A 122 8.24 12.76 -5.60
CA GLN A 122 6.89 12.28 -5.28
C GLN A 122 6.13 11.78 -6.52
N GLU A 123 6.80 11.72 -7.65
CA GLU A 123 6.23 11.20 -8.89
C GLU A 123 6.00 9.68 -8.79
N TYR A 124 4.95 9.19 -9.44
CA TYR A 124 4.54 7.77 -9.41
C TYR A 124 4.18 7.21 -8.03
N ILE A 125 3.94 8.09 -7.04
CA ILE A 125 3.47 7.73 -5.71
C ILE A 125 2.00 8.13 -5.58
N PHE A 126 1.13 7.15 -5.39
CA PHE A 126 -0.28 7.37 -5.13
C PHE A 126 -0.48 7.59 -3.63
N MET A 127 -0.98 8.76 -3.30
CA MET A 127 -1.33 9.15 -1.94
C MET A 127 -2.85 9.11 -1.76
N LEU A 128 -3.29 8.58 -0.63
CA LEU A 128 -4.71 8.56 -0.28
C LEU A 128 -5.23 9.99 -0.15
N VAL A 129 -6.26 10.30 -0.93
CA VAL A 129 -7.00 11.54 -0.77
C VAL A 129 -7.91 11.40 0.44
N PRO A 130 -7.77 12.22 1.49
CA PRO A 130 -8.72 12.19 2.58
C PRO A 130 -10.12 12.41 1.97
N ALA A 131 -11.08 11.59 2.37
CA ALA A 131 -12.47 11.84 1.99
C ALA A 131 -12.83 13.24 2.51
N GLU A 132 -12.77 14.23 1.65
CA GLU A 132 -13.33 15.53 1.96
C GLU A 132 -14.78 15.30 2.34
N ALA A 133 -15.14 15.71 3.55
CA ALA A 133 -16.53 15.82 3.92
C ALA A 133 -17.25 16.53 2.76
N PRO A 134 -18.40 16.04 2.32
CA PRO A 134 -19.07 16.56 1.14
C PRO A 134 -19.10 18.07 1.23
N ALA A 135 -18.47 18.72 0.26
CA ALA A 135 -18.52 20.17 0.16
C ALA A 135 -19.99 20.56 0.23
N GLU A 136 -20.34 21.24 1.32
CA GLU A 136 -21.65 21.84 1.45
C GLU A 136 -21.94 22.58 0.13
N ALA A 137 -22.95 22.10 -0.56
CA ALA A 137 -23.40 22.74 -1.78
C ALA A 137 -23.54 24.24 -1.48
N PRO A 138 -22.99 25.12 -2.32
CA PRO A 138 -23.17 26.56 -2.09
C PRO A 138 -24.66 26.81 -2.02
N ALA A 139 -25.10 27.34 -0.88
CA ALA A 139 -26.46 27.74 -0.68
C ALA A 139 -26.80 28.69 -1.82
N GLU A 140 -27.66 28.24 -2.70
CA GLU A 140 -28.23 29.03 -3.76
C GLU A 140 -28.88 30.24 -3.11
N ALA A 141 -28.24 31.38 -3.26
CA ALA A 141 -28.80 32.65 -2.79
C ALA A 141 -30.10 32.86 -3.54
N ALA A 142 -31.21 32.75 -2.84
CA ALA A 142 -32.51 33.06 -3.35
C ALA A 142 -32.50 34.52 -3.84
N PRO A 143 -33.04 34.82 -5.05
CA PRO A 143 -33.12 36.18 -5.51
C PRO A 143 -34.06 36.96 -4.60
N ALA A 144 -33.51 37.96 -3.94
CA ALA A 144 -34.32 38.94 -3.27
C ALA A 144 -35.15 39.72 -4.30
N LYS A 145 -36.44 39.74 -4.07
CA LYS A 145 -37.36 40.64 -4.79
C LYS A 145 -37.11 42.10 -4.39
#